data_66d770ab743865f2463c292b527abf13
#
_entry.id   66d770ab743865f2463c292b527abf13
#
_cell.length_a   1.000
_cell.length_b   1.000
_cell.length_c   1.000
_cell.angle_alpha   90.00
_cell.angle_beta   90.00
_cell.angle_gamma   90.00
#
_symmetry.space_group_name_H-M   'P 1'
#
loop_
_entity.id
_entity.type
_entity.pdbx_description
1 polymer ?
#
loop_
_entity_poly.entity_id
_entity_poly.type
_entity_poly.pdbx_seq_one_letter_code
_entity_poly.pdbx_strand_id
1 'polypeptide(L)'
;MAARFEERASKPARGPLDILRWKTRPEPRAADFAELDALRPGVQHGGATALASGDPCAVWIGHATYAFRLGGQLVVTDPIWGSITGVPRLVAAGVPLAELPPVDLVLVTHDHRDHMDLPTIHRLTPGATYIVPLGNGPRIKRANVVELDWWQSHRVGSLEITLVPSRHWSMRMPWNRNATLWGGYVVRGPEGTVYHSGDTAWGDHFAEIAERMGSIDWAMLPIGGYAPRWFMEPQHIDPYEAGRAFVALGARNLLAMHWGTFRLTDEPVGEPPARLRAWWAEHELEASRLWVLDVGEPRALTAER
;
A
#
# COMPACT_ATOMS: atom_id res chain seq x y z
N MET A 1 6.11 25.93 -4.97
CA MET A 1 5.59 25.88 -3.58
C MET A 1 6.72 25.44 -2.69
N ALA A 2 6.87 26.03 -1.51
CA ALA A 2 7.85 25.56 -0.53
C ALA A 2 7.52 24.14 -0.09
N ALA A 3 8.54 23.32 0.23
CA ALA A 3 8.41 21.98 0.74
C ALA A 3 7.80 22.03 2.17
N ARG A 4 6.46 21.96 2.25
CA ARG A 4 5.70 22.17 3.50
C ARG A 4 6.01 21.12 4.57
N PHE A 5 6.36 19.90 4.17
CA PHE A 5 6.55 18.76 5.06
C PHE A 5 7.98 18.16 4.99
N GLU A 6 8.98 18.95 4.59
CA GLU A 6 10.37 18.49 4.44
C GLU A 6 10.96 17.89 5.72
N GLU A 7 10.58 18.41 6.88
CA GLU A 7 11.06 17.93 8.17
C GLU A 7 10.55 16.52 8.50
N ARG A 8 9.40 16.12 7.92
CA ARG A 8 8.81 14.79 8.11
C ARG A 8 9.31 13.76 7.11
N ALA A 9 10.03 14.21 6.06
CA ALA A 9 10.49 13.33 4.99
C ALA A 9 11.62 12.40 5.42
N SER A 10 11.63 11.21 4.85
CA SER A 10 12.71 10.23 5.04
C SER A 10 14.05 10.77 4.57
N LYS A 11 15.10 10.45 5.32
CA LYS A 11 16.47 10.87 5.02
C LYS A 11 17.39 9.65 4.95
N PRO A 12 18.44 9.71 4.12
CA PRO A 12 18.81 10.81 3.24
C PRO A 12 17.86 10.95 2.03
N ALA A 13 17.55 12.20 1.65
CA ALA A 13 16.81 12.47 0.43
C ALA A 13 17.67 12.12 -0.80
N ARG A 14 17.08 11.39 -1.77
CA ARG A 14 17.75 11.08 -3.04
C ARG A 14 17.54 12.20 -4.05
N GLY A 15 18.60 12.56 -4.76
CA GLY A 15 18.60 13.66 -5.73
C GLY A 15 18.81 13.17 -7.18
N PRO A 16 18.82 14.11 -8.16
CA PRO A 16 19.01 13.77 -9.58
C PRO A 16 20.32 13.01 -9.87
N LEU A 17 21.40 13.30 -9.14
CA LEU A 17 22.68 12.59 -9.30
C LEU A 17 22.59 11.13 -8.80
N ASP A 18 21.82 10.87 -7.76
CA ASP A 18 21.57 9.50 -7.29
C ASP A 18 20.75 8.71 -8.32
N ILE A 19 19.76 9.34 -8.93
CA ILE A 19 18.96 8.74 -10.02
C ILE A 19 19.87 8.44 -11.22
N LEU A 20 20.74 9.37 -11.62
CA LEU A 20 21.69 9.15 -12.70
C LEU A 20 22.63 7.98 -12.38
N ARG A 21 23.19 7.93 -11.16
CA ARG A 21 24.03 6.84 -10.70
C ARG A 21 23.29 5.50 -10.78
N TRP A 22 22.05 5.44 -10.29
CA TRP A 22 21.21 4.23 -10.36
C TRP A 22 21.03 3.76 -11.80
N LYS A 23 20.65 4.64 -12.71
CA LYS A 23 20.37 4.28 -14.12
C LYS A 23 21.61 3.95 -14.95
N THR A 24 22.80 4.46 -14.55
CA THR A 24 24.06 4.24 -15.28
C THR A 24 24.96 3.18 -14.68
N ARG A 25 24.70 2.75 -13.44
CA ARG A 25 25.49 1.74 -12.72
C ARG A 25 24.57 0.70 -12.11
N PRO A 26 23.92 -0.15 -12.93
CA PRO A 26 23.06 -1.21 -12.42
C PRO A 26 23.87 -2.19 -11.58
N GLU A 27 23.25 -2.70 -10.53
CA GLU A 27 23.82 -3.77 -9.73
C GLU A 27 23.85 -5.08 -10.52
N PRO A 28 24.83 -5.96 -10.26
CA PRO A 28 24.87 -7.29 -10.86
C PRO A 28 23.59 -8.07 -10.56
N ARG A 29 23.01 -8.71 -11.56
CA ARG A 29 21.83 -9.56 -11.39
C ARG A 29 22.24 -10.92 -10.81
N ALA A 30 21.42 -11.45 -9.89
CA ALA A 30 21.58 -12.81 -9.40
C ALA A 30 21.42 -13.85 -10.53
N ALA A 31 21.96 -15.06 -10.35
CA ALA A 31 21.93 -16.10 -11.35
C ALA A 31 20.50 -16.55 -11.72
N ASP A 32 19.59 -16.53 -10.75
CA ASP A 32 18.16 -16.89 -10.87
C ASP A 32 17.27 -15.72 -11.26
N PHE A 33 17.86 -14.54 -11.55
CA PHE A 33 17.11 -13.32 -11.84
C PHE A 33 16.02 -13.53 -12.92
N ALA A 34 16.38 -14.18 -14.03
CA ALA A 34 15.46 -14.33 -15.14
C ALA A 34 14.26 -15.24 -14.79
N GLU A 35 14.48 -16.26 -13.97
CA GLU A 35 13.44 -17.18 -13.51
C GLU A 35 12.46 -16.44 -12.58
N LEU A 36 12.98 -15.80 -11.54
CA LEU A 36 12.17 -15.03 -10.61
C LEU A 36 11.47 -13.84 -11.30
N ASP A 37 12.14 -13.26 -12.30
CA ASP A 37 11.59 -12.11 -13.03
C ASP A 37 10.45 -12.50 -13.99
N ALA A 38 10.33 -13.75 -14.34
CA ALA A 38 9.21 -14.27 -15.13
C ALA A 38 7.94 -14.52 -14.31
N LEU A 39 8.07 -14.66 -12.99
CA LEU A 39 6.94 -14.92 -12.11
C LEU A 39 6.01 -13.73 -12.00
N ARG A 40 4.72 -14.01 -11.90
CA ARG A 40 3.65 -13.02 -11.72
C ARG A 40 2.68 -13.51 -10.66
N PRO A 41 1.96 -12.61 -9.97
CA PRO A 41 0.80 -13.01 -9.19
C PRO A 41 -0.19 -13.73 -10.08
N GLY A 42 -0.84 -14.76 -9.56
CA GLY A 42 -1.99 -15.37 -10.21
C GLY A 42 -3.16 -14.38 -10.32
N VAL A 43 -4.18 -14.75 -11.10
CA VAL A 43 -5.42 -13.97 -11.24
C VAL A 43 -6.59 -14.88 -10.86
N GLN A 44 -7.41 -14.43 -9.92
CA GLN A 44 -8.65 -15.09 -9.50
C GLN A 44 -9.87 -14.22 -9.77
N HIS A 45 -11.03 -14.84 -9.98
CA HIS A 45 -12.24 -14.14 -10.42
C HIS A 45 -13.34 -14.07 -9.35
N GLY A 46 -13.06 -14.46 -8.10
CA GLY A 46 -14.03 -14.44 -6.99
C GLY A 46 -14.21 -13.08 -6.31
N GLY A 47 -13.30 -12.13 -6.54
CA GLY A 47 -13.22 -10.89 -5.78
C GLY A 47 -14.45 -9.99 -5.90
N ALA A 48 -14.98 -9.80 -7.13
CA ALA A 48 -16.18 -8.97 -7.33
C ALA A 48 -17.38 -9.52 -6.57
N THR A 49 -17.62 -10.83 -6.66
CA THR A 49 -18.71 -11.51 -5.96
C THR A 49 -18.55 -11.40 -4.44
N ALA A 50 -17.37 -11.62 -3.91
CA ALA A 50 -17.09 -11.50 -2.49
C ALA A 50 -17.31 -10.07 -1.97
N LEU A 51 -16.85 -9.05 -2.73
CA LEU A 51 -17.11 -7.66 -2.37
C LEU A 51 -18.59 -7.28 -2.46
N ALA A 52 -19.37 -7.92 -3.32
CA ALA A 52 -20.80 -7.68 -3.49
C ALA A 52 -21.65 -8.37 -2.42
N SER A 53 -21.18 -9.47 -1.77
CA SER A 53 -21.93 -10.19 -0.73
C SER A 53 -22.24 -9.35 0.49
N GLY A 54 -21.39 -8.38 0.80
CA GLY A 54 -21.49 -7.57 2.02
C GLY A 54 -20.70 -8.14 3.20
N ASP A 55 -20.19 -9.36 3.10
CA ASP A 55 -19.43 -9.99 4.17
C ASP A 55 -18.03 -9.37 4.31
N PRO A 56 -17.47 -9.32 5.53
CA PRO A 56 -16.12 -8.81 5.76
C PRO A 56 -15.07 -9.63 4.98
N CYS A 57 -14.40 -8.98 4.05
CA CYS A 57 -13.36 -9.61 3.23
C CYS A 57 -12.36 -8.58 2.68
N ALA A 58 -11.18 -9.04 2.29
CA ALA A 58 -10.20 -8.27 1.57
C ALA A 58 -9.91 -8.93 0.21
N VAL A 59 -9.71 -8.10 -0.81
CA VAL A 59 -9.34 -8.51 -2.17
C VAL A 59 -8.18 -7.65 -2.64
N TRP A 60 -7.08 -8.27 -3.03
CA TRP A 60 -5.99 -7.54 -3.64
C TRP A 60 -6.27 -7.22 -5.10
N ILE A 61 -6.34 -5.94 -5.43
CA ILE A 61 -6.58 -5.46 -6.80
C ILE A 61 -5.27 -5.41 -7.61
N GLY A 62 -4.16 -5.29 -6.89
CA GLY A 62 -2.80 -5.16 -7.41
C GLY A 62 -2.09 -3.92 -6.89
N HIS A 63 -0.75 -3.95 -6.87
CA HIS A 63 0.10 -2.91 -6.32
C HIS A 63 -0.25 -2.63 -4.85
N ALA A 64 -0.48 -1.36 -4.47
CA ALA A 64 -0.94 -0.97 -3.14
C ALA A 64 -2.48 -0.88 -3.03
N THR A 65 -3.20 -1.27 -4.08
CA THR A 65 -4.65 -1.21 -4.11
C THR A 65 -5.26 -2.48 -3.50
N TYR A 66 -5.91 -2.32 -2.38
CA TYR A 66 -6.84 -3.29 -1.81
C TYR A 66 -8.27 -2.77 -1.87
N ALA A 67 -9.23 -3.63 -2.12
CA ALA A 67 -10.63 -3.41 -1.83
C ALA A 67 -11.03 -4.31 -0.66
N PHE A 68 -11.62 -3.76 0.40
CA PHE A 68 -12.04 -4.57 1.54
C PHE A 68 -13.35 -4.09 2.15
N ARG A 69 -14.12 -5.04 2.68
CA ARG A 69 -15.32 -4.74 3.45
C ARG A 69 -15.04 -4.84 4.95
N LEU A 70 -15.41 -3.79 5.66
CA LEU A 70 -15.31 -3.70 7.11
C LEU A 70 -16.45 -2.81 7.62
N GLY A 71 -17.14 -3.21 8.69
CA GLY A 71 -18.23 -2.43 9.26
C GLY A 71 -19.37 -2.12 8.27
N GLY A 72 -19.61 -3.00 7.31
CA GLY A 72 -20.59 -2.82 6.24
C GLY A 72 -20.15 -1.85 5.12
N GLN A 73 -18.99 -1.20 5.24
CA GLN A 73 -18.47 -0.25 4.25
C GLN A 73 -17.52 -0.94 3.27
N LEU A 74 -17.57 -0.57 2.00
CA LEU A 74 -16.55 -0.94 1.01
C LEU A 74 -15.47 0.14 0.96
N VAL A 75 -14.27 -0.23 1.34
CA VAL A 75 -13.07 0.63 1.39
C VAL A 75 -12.14 0.27 0.25
N VAL A 76 -11.57 1.26 -0.42
CA VAL A 76 -10.51 1.10 -1.43
C VAL A 76 -9.29 1.92 -1.03
N THR A 77 -8.12 1.29 -1.00
CA THR A 77 -6.84 1.96 -0.73
C THR A 77 -6.08 2.24 -2.02
N ASP A 78 -5.39 3.36 -2.10
CA ASP A 78 -4.44 3.74 -3.16
C ASP A 78 -4.89 3.29 -4.57
N PRO A 79 -6.03 3.82 -5.06
CA PRO A 79 -6.72 3.28 -6.22
C PRO A 79 -5.94 3.49 -7.51
N ILE A 80 -5.46 2.37 -8.11
CA ILE A 80 -4.90 2.34 -9.45
C ILE A 80 -5.39 1.12 -10.23
N TRP A 81 -6.17 1.35 -11.29
CA TRP A 81 -6.65 0.29 -12.20
C TRP A 81 -5.94 0.30 -13.55
N GLY A 82 -5.40 1.45 -13.93
CA GLY A 82 -4.68 1.66 -15.19
C GLY A 82 -3.20 1.32 -15.09
N SER A 83 -2.45 1.82 -16.07
CA SER A 83 -0.99 1.81 -16.11
C SER A 83 -0.43 3.16 -15.65
N ILE A 84 0.76 3.16 -15.11
CA ILE A 84 1.52 4.39 -14.87
C ILE A 84 2.13 4.85 -16.20
N THR A 85 2.19 6.15 -16.43
CA THR A 85 2.80 6.70 -17.67
C THR A 85 4.23 6.15 -17.87
N GLY A 86 4.43 5.43 -18.96
CA GLY A 86 5.72 4.81 -19.29
C GLY A 86 6.00 3.48 -18.57
N VAL A 87 5.12 3.02 -17.67
CA VAL A 87 5.25 1.73 -16.97
C VAL A 87 3.96 0.93 -17.14
N PRO A 88 3.94 -0.08 -18.02
CA PRO A 88 2.76 -0.89 -18.23
C PRO A 88 2.45 -1.76 -17.00
N ARG A 89 1.18 -2.08 -16.84
CA ARG A 89 0.73 -3.05 -15.85
C ARG A 89 1.12 -4.47 -16.29
N LEU A 90 1.71 -5.25 -15.39
CA LEU A 90 2.21 -6.61 -15.68
C LEU A 90 1.12 -7.68 -15.53
N VAL A 91 0.10 -7.43 -14.71
CA VAL A 91 -1.02 -8.32 -14.44
C VAL A 91 -2.31 -7.49 -14.42
N ALA A 92 -3.42 -8.03 -14.91
CA ALA A 92 -4.72 -7.37 -14.87
C ALA A 92 -5.13 -7.02 -13.42
N ALA A 93 -5.99 -6.00 -13.24
CA ALA A 93 -6.58 -5.73 -11.94
C ALA A 93 -7.46 -6.92 -11.51
N GLY A 94 -7.36 -7.32 -10.24
CA GLY A 94 -8.03 -8.48 -9.71
C GLY A 94 -9.57 -8.43 -9.78
N VAL A 95 -10.11 -7.20 -9.76
CA VAL A 95 -11.53 -6.93 -10.05
C VAL A 95 -11.58 -5.85 -11.11
N PRO A 96 -12.24 -6.07 -12.26
CA PRO A 96 -12.47 -5.02 -13.24
C PRO A 96 -13.21 -3.83 -12.60
N LEU A 97 -12.78 -2.60 -12.91
CA LEU A 97 -13.40 -1.41 -12.29
C LEU A 97 -14.91 -1.32 -12.53
N ALA A 98 -15.39 -1.86 -13.64
CA ALA A 98 -16.81 -1.89 -13.97
C ALA A 98 -17.62 -2.90 -13.13
N GLU A 99 -16.96 -3.87 -12.52
CA GLU A 99 -17.54 -4.90 -11.66
C GLU A 99 -17.38 -4.58 -10.16
N LEU A 100 -16.64 -3.51 -9.84
CA LEU A 100 -16.47 -3.08 -8.45
C LEU A 100 -17.80 -2.54 -7.92
N PRO A 101 -18.32 -3.07 -6.79
CA PRO A 101 -19.52 -2.50 -6.17
C PRO A 101 -19.32 -1.01 -5.80
N PRO A 102 -20.40 -0.27 -5.56
CA PRO A 102 -20.28 1.12 -5.09
C PRO A 102 -19.38 1.23 -3.88
N VAL A 103 -18.37 2.12 -3.98
CA VAL A 103 -17.36 2.36 -2.95
C VAL A 103 -17.87 3.40 -1.98
N ASP A 104 -17.74 3.14 -0.68
CA ASP A 104 -18.14 4.06 0.39
C ASP A 104 -16.97 4.97 0.80
N LEU A 105 -15.76 4.42 0.84
CA LEU A 105 -14.56 5.09 1.34
C LEU A 105 -13.35 4.83 0.45
N VAL A 106 -12.62 5.88 0.11
CA VAL A 106 -11.35 5.82 -0.60
C VAL A 106 -10.26 6.44 0.25
N LEU A 107 -9.21 5.68 0.51
CA LEU A 107 -8.03 6.09 1.27
C LEU A 107 -6.85 6.25 0.30
N VAL A 108 -6.22 7.42 0.28
CA VAL A 108 -5.02 7.67 -0.53
C VAL A 108 -3.87 8.03 0.41
N THR A 109 -2.79 7.26 0.39
CA THR A 109 -1.68 7.42 1.33
C THR A 109 -0.75 8.58 0.98
N HIS A 110 -0.55 8.86 -0.30
CA HIS A 110 0.29 9.96 -0.77
C HIS A 110 0.08 10.26 -2.26
N ASP A 111 0.76 11.27 -2.81
CA ASP A 111 0.49 11.79 -4.15
C ASP A 111 1.33 11.17 -5.28
N HIS A 112 2.12 10.12 -5.03
CA HIS A 112 2.80 9.40 -6.11
C HIS A 112 1.79 8.82 -7.10
N ARG A 113 2.21 8.65 -8.36
CA ARG A 113 1.29 8.32 -9.47
C ARG A 113 0.71 6.91 -9.39
N ASP A 114 1.41 6.02 -8.74
CA ASP A 114 1.07 4.62 -8.51
C ASP A 114 0.15 4.40 -7.28
N HIS A 115 -0.08 5.45 -6.48
CA HIS A 115 -1.01 5.44 -5.34
C HIS A 115 -2.20 6.39 -5.55
N MET A 116 -1.97 7.55 -6.14
CA MET A 116 -3.02 8.49 -6.49
C MET A 116 -3.24 8.52 -8.00
N ASP A 117 -3.89 7.51 -8.58
CA ASP A 117 -4.26 7.53 -9.99
C ASP A 117 -5.55 8.32 -10.21
N LEU A 118 -5.41 9.60 -10.61
CA LEU A 118 -6.56 10.48 -10.83
C LEU A 118 -7.56 9.95 -11.87
N PRO A 119 -7.15 9.34 -13.00
CA PRO A 119 -8.08 8.70 -13.91
C PRO A 119 -8.96 7.64 -13.25
N THR A 120 -8.39 6.79 -12.38
CA THR A 120 -9.15 5.82 -11.59
C THR A 120 -10.07 6.51 -10.59
N ILE A 121 -9.53 7.43 -9.77
CA ILE A 121 -10.30 8.18 -8.76
C ILE A 121 -11.53 8.85 -9.37
N HIS A 122 -11.41 9.43 -10.57
CA HIS A 122 -12.53 10.07 -11.24
C HIS A 122 -13.57 9.10 -11.81
N ARG A 123 -13.29 7.82 -11.87
CA ARG A 123 -14.23 6.76 -12.30
C ARG A 123 -14.86 6.00 -11.13
N LEU A 124 -14.30 6.12 -9.93
CA LEU A 124 -14.90 5.55 -8.72
C LEU A 124 -16.20 6.25 -8.35
N THR A 125 -16.96 5.66 -7.44
CA THR A 125 -18.27 6.11 -6.96
C THR A 125 -18.26 7.62 -6.62
N PRO A 126 -19.05 8.47 -7.28
CA PRO A 126 -19.01 9.92 -7.05
C PRO A 126 -19.34 10.34 -5.62
N GLY A 127 -20.18 9.56 -4.92
CA GLY A 127 -20.61 9.82 -3.54
C GLY A 127 -19.67 9.30 -2.45
N ALA A 128 -18.59 8.58 -2.80
CA ALA A 128 -17.64 8.06 -1.82
C ALA A 128 -17.00 9.20 -1.00
N THR A 129 -16.66 8.91 0.25
CA THR A 129 -15.80 9.78 1.05
C THR A 129 -14.34 9.50 0.70
N TYR A 130 -13.57 10.54 0.43
CA TYR A 130 -12.14 10.46 0.14
C TYR A 130 -11.36 10.98 1.34
N ILE A 131 -10.55 10.14 1.98
CA ILE A 131 -9.66 10.58 3.06
C ILE A 131 -8.23 10.58 2.53
N VAL A 132 -7.57 11.73 2.67
CA VAL A 132 -6.23 11.97 2.13
C VAL A 132 -5.38 12.72 3.15
N PRO A 133 -4.04 12.62 3.11
CA PRO A 133 -3.18 13.44 3.94
C PRO A 133 -3.21 14.91 3.51
N LEU A 134 -2.91 15.83 4.42
CA LEU A 134 -2.93 17.29 4.23
C LEU A 134 -2.28 17.72 2.90
N GLY A 135 -2.94 18.61 2.19
CA GLY A 135 -2.50 19.20 0.93
C GLY A 135 -2.86 18.40 -0.33
N ASN A 136 -3.44 17.19 -0.19
CA ASN A 136 -3.82 16.32 -1.31
C ASN A 136 -5.25 16.57 -1.81
N GLY A 137 -6.13 17.11 -0.98
CA GLY A 137 -7.55 17.31 -1.29
C GLY A 137 -7.81 18.06 -2.60
N PRO A 138 -7.13 19.19 -2.89
CA PRO A 138 -7.33 19.93 -4.13
C PRO A 138 -7.08 19.13 -5.41
N ARG A 139 -6.35 18.00 -5.33
CA ARG A 139 -6.06 17.12 -6.47
C ARG A 139 -7.19 16.14 -6.75
N ILE A 140 -7.91 15.72 -5.71
CA ILE A 140 -8.98 14.71 -5.80
C ILE A 140 -10.18 15.22 -6.59
N LYS A 141 -10.54 16.50 -6.43
CA LYS A 141 -11.65 17.16 -7.12
C LYS A 141 -12.99 16.40 -6.97
N ARG A 142 -13.31 16.01 -5.76
CA ARG A 142 -14.56 15.37 -5.33
C ARG A 142 -15.23 16.20 -4.23
N ALA A 143 -16.54 16.01 -4.03
CA ALA A 143 -17.30 16.79 -3.05
C ALA A 143 -16.94 16.41 -1.61
N ASN A 144 -16.77 15.11 -1.37
CA ASN A 144 -16.56 14.55 -0.01
C ASN A 144 -15.08 14.22 0.21
N VAL A 145 -14.24 15.24 0.37
CA VAL A 145 -12.82 15.06 0.67
C VAL A 145 -12.50 15.54 2.07
N VAL A 146 -11.86 14.68 2.85
CA VAL A 146 -11.36 14.95 4.20
C VAL A 146 -9.84 14.88 4.19
N GLU A 147 -9.18 15.94 4.64
CA GLU A 147 -7.74 15.98 4.81
C GLU A 147 -7.37 15.73 6.27
N LEU A 148 -6.43 14.83 6.53
CA LEU A 148 -5.94 14.52 7.87
C LEU A 148 -4.45 14.84 8.01
N ASP A 149 -4.05 15.27 9.20
CA ASP A 149 -2.66 15.23 9.67
C ASP A 149 -2.39 13.90 10.39
N TRP A 150 -1.13 13.56 10.62
CA TRP A 150 -0.74 12.39 11.42
C TRP A 150 -1.43 12.41 12.78
N TRP A 151 -1.96 11.25 13.16
CA TRP A 151 -2.71 11.00 14.39
C TRP A 151 -4.09 11.65 14.44
N GLN A 152 -4.53 12.28 13.35
CA GLN A 152 -5.92 12.72 13.24
C GLN A 152 -6.80 11.59 12.72
N SER A 153 -8.03 11.53 13.24
CA SER A 153 -9.03 10.53 12.89
C SER A 153 -10.27 11.16 12.29
N HIS A 154 -10.95 10.38 11.44
CA HIS A 154 -12.27 10.71 10.91
C HIS A 154 -13.15 9.47 10.94
N ARG A 155 -14.47 9.65 11.11
CA ARG A 155 -15.43 8.55 11.14
C ARG A 155 -16.29 8.52 9.88
N VAL A 156 -16.45 7.31 9.31
CA VAL A 156 -17.36 7.04 8.19
C VAL A 156 -18.18 5.81 8.57
N GLY A 157 -19.46 5.99 8.79
CA GLY A 157 -20.32 4.93 9.32
C GLY A 157 -19.81 4.40 10.66
N SER A 158 -19.58 3.10 10.74
CA SER A 158 -19.04 2.41 11.91
C SER A 158 -17.52 2.41 11.97
N LEU A 159 -16.85 2.90 10.93
CA LEU A 159 -15.39 2.91 10.85
C LEU A 159 -14.79 4.16 11.46
N GLU A 160 -13.69 4.00 12.19
CA GLU A 160 -12.79 5.07 12.59
C GLU A 160 -11.48 4.94 11.81
N ILE A 161 -11.13 5.97 11.06
CA ILE A 161 -9.96 6.02 10.18
C ILE A 161 -8.97 7.00 10.75
N THR A 162 -7.76 6.54 11.10
CA THR A 162 -6.68 7.38 11.62
C THR A 162 -5.54 7.42 10.62
N LEU A 163 -5.09 8.62 10.21
CA LEU A 163 -3.86 8.76 9.46
C LEU A 163 -2.67 8.63 10.42
N VAL A 164 -1.75 7.71 10.12
CA VAL A 164 -0.57 7.45 10.94
C VAL A 164 0.72 7.74 10.16
N PRO A 165 1.85 8.03 10.86
CA PRO A 165 3.13 8.29 10.20
C PRO A 165 3.59 7.14 9.31
N SER A 166 4.30 7.48 8.21
CA SER A 166 5.17 6.55 7.49
C SER A 166 6.49 7.24 7.12
N ARG A 167 7.55 6.46 6.95
CA ARG A 167 8.87 6.97 6.55
C ARG A 167 8.97 6.98 5.03
N HIS A 168 8.45 8.05 4.43
CA HIS A 168 8.39 8.22 2.99
C HIS A 168 8.54 9.70 2.60
N TRP A 169 7.98 10.10 1.50
CA TRP A 169 7.98 11.44 0.94
C TRP A 169 6.86 11.59 -0.08
N SER A 170 6.62 12.82 -0.56
CA SER A 170 5.61 13.08 -1.59
C SER A 170 6.21 13.88 -2.74
N MET A 171 5.79 13.57 -3.97
CA MET A 171 6.07 14.36 -5.17
C MET A 171 5.23 13.88 -6.34
N ARG A 172 4.52 14.78 -6.98
CA ARG A 172 3.80 14.50 -8.21
C ARG A 172 4.40 15.21 -9.43
N MET A 173 5.01 16.36 -9.19
CA MET A 173 5.68 17.18 -10.21
C MET A 173 7.09 17.53 -9.70
N PRO A 174 8.07 17.71 -10.57
CA PRO A 174 9.48 17.93 -10.16
C PRO A 174 9.71 19.09 -9.18
N TRP A 175 8.77 20.04 -9.13
CA TRP A 175 8.87 21.26 -8.31
C TRP A 175 8.04 21.22 -7.02
N ASN A 176 7.33 20.12 -6.71
CA ASN A 176 6.43 20.06 -5.55
C ASN A 176 6.79 18.97 -4.54
N ARG A 177 8.07 18.59 -4.46
CA ARG A 177 8.54 17.63 -3.47
C ARG A 177 8.12 18.06 -2.06
N ASN A 178 7.55 17.12 -1.30
CA ASN A 178 7.10 17.31 0.08
C ASN A 178 6.13 18.51 0.29
N ALA A 179 5.42 18.91 -0.77
CA ALA A 179 4.40 19.95 -0.68
C ALA A 179 3.07 19.43 -0.08
N THR A 180 2.85 18.11 -0.13
CA THR A 180 1.71 17.42 0.47
C THR A 180 2.22 16.43 1.52
N LEU A 181 1.38 16.11 2.50
CA LEU A 181 1.69 15.08 3.49
C LEU A 181 1.48 13.68 2.90
N TRP A 182 2.01 12.66 3.56
CA TRP A 182 1.87 11.23 3.31
C TRP A 182 1.65 10.50 4.64
N GLY A 183 1.26 9.22 4.58
CA GLY A 183 1.11 8.39 5.77
C GLY A 183 0.44 7.07 5.45
N GLY A 184 0.32 6.21 6.45
CA GLY A 184 -0.52 5.02 6.43
C GLY A 184 -1.87 5.28 7.06
N TYR A 185 -2.75 4.30 7.03
CA TYR A 185 -4.06 4.36 7.67
C TYR A 185 -4.28 3.18 8.60
N VAL A 186 -4.77 3.47 9.81
CA VAL A 186 -5.39 2.47 10.68
C VAL A 186 -6.90 2.65 10.58
N VAL A 187 -7.58 1.59 10.14
CA VAL A 187 -9.04 1.53 9.99
C VAL A 187 -9.59 0.57 11.03
N ARG A 188 -10.32 1.08 11.99
CA ARG A 188 -10.96 0.29 13.04
C ARG A 188 -12.44 0.14 12.75
N GLY A 189 -12.91 -1.10 12.72
CA GLY A 189 -14.32 -1.47 12.56
C GLY A 189 -14.76 -2.51 13.57
N PRO A 190 -16.04 -2.92 13.53
CA PRO A 190 -16.57 -3.90 14.46
C PRO A 190 -15.94 -5.29 14.33
N GLU A 191 -15.46 -5.68 13.17
CA GLU A 191 -14.81 -6.97 12.92
C GLU A 191 -13.34 -7.00 13.32
N GLY A 192 -12.67 -5.83 13.41
CA GLY A 192 -11.25 -5.73 13.75
C GLY A 192 -10.59 -4.48 13.17
N THR A 193 -9.27 -4.50 13.17
CA THR A 193 -8.42 -3.36 12.79
C THR A 193 -7.54 -3.71 11.59
N VAL A 194 -7.67 -2.93 10.51
CA VAL A 194 -6.82 -2.99 9.33
C VAL A 194 -5.80 -1.87 9.39
N TYR A 195 -4.52 -2.16 9.18
CA TYR A 195 -3.47 -1.19 8.94
C TYR A 195 -3.00 -1.28 7.49
N HIS A 196 -3.05 -0.18 6.76
CA HIS A 196 -2.45 -0.02 5.44
C HIS A 196 -1.31 0.97 5.54
N SER A 197 -0.07 0.51 5.37
CA SER A 197 1.11 1.35 5.60
C SER A 197 1.31 2.44 4.54
N GLY A 198 0.74 2.28 3.34
CA GLY A 198 1.27 2.96 2.16
C GLY A 198 2.71 2.55 1.91
N ASP A 199 3.47 3.41 1.26
CA ASP A 199 4.91 3.24 1.10
C ASP A 199 5.64 3.74 2.34
N THR A 200 6.64 2.97 2.78
CA THR A 200 7.41 3.31 3.97
C THR A 200 8.79 2.64 4.01
N ALA A 201 9.78 3.31 4.58
CA ALA A 201 11.03 2.70 5.03
C ALA A 201 10.87 2.11 6.43
N TRP A 202 11.84 1.32 6.85
CA TRP A 202 11.93 0.83 8.23
C TRP A 202 12.13 1.97 9.24
N GLY A 203 11.49 1.87 10.42
CA GLY A 203 11.69 2.82 11.52
C GLY A 203 10.79 2.58 12.72
N ASP A 204 10.98 3.41 13.75
CA ASP A 204 10.33 3.29 15.06
C ASP A 204 8.81 3.56 15.00
N HIS A 205 8.32 4.16 13.91
CA HIS A 205 6.90 4.45 13.73
C HIS A 205 6.01 3.19 13.79
N PHE A 206 6.52 2.00 13.44
CA PHE A 206 5.76 0.76 13.57
C PHE A 206 5.45 0.43 15.03
N ALA A 207 6.45 0.56 15.92
CA ALA A 207 6.25 0.38 17.36
C ALA A 207 5.34 1.49 17.95
N GLU A 208 5.52 2.75 17.52
CA GLU A 208 4.67 3.85 17.94
C GLU A 208 3.20 3.64 17.51
N ILE A 209 2.97 3.13 16.29
CA ILE A 209 1.62 2.80 15.81
C ILE A 209 1.02 1.68 16.68
N ALA A 210 1.78 0.62 16.97
CA ALA A 210 1.32 -0.46 17.85
C ALA A 210 0.94 0.06 19.24
N GLU A 211 1.78 0.91 19.84
CA GLU A 211 1.54 1.48 21.16
C GLU A 211 0.27 2.35 21.17
N ARG A 212 0.10 3.24 20.20
CA ARG A 212 -1.02 4.20 20.18
C ARG A 212 -2.33 3.61 19.66
N MET A 213 -2.24 2.71 18.69
CA MET A 213 -3.43 2.17 18.03
C MET A 213 -3.87 0.82 18.60
N GLY A 214 -3.03 0.15 19.41
CA GLY A 214 -3.35 -1.14 19.99
C GLY A 214 -3.31 -2.27 18.95
N SER A 215 -4.17 -3.28 19.11
CA SER A 215 -4.15 -4.50 18.29
C SER A 215 -4.47 -4.21 16.82
N ILE A 216 -3.66 -4.81 15.94
CA ILE A 216 -3.84 -4.80 14.48
C ILE A 216 -4.12 -6.23 14.05
N ASP A 217 -5.27 -6.46 13.41
CA ASP A 217 -5.64 -7.79 12.97
C ASP A 217 -5.07 -8.10 11.58
N TRP A 218 -5.02 -7.09 10.70
CA TRP A 218 -4.53 -7.22 9.32
C TRP A 218 -3.62 -6.06 8.96
N ALA A 219 -2.34 -6.35 8.72
CA ALA A 219 -1.35 -5.36 8.28
C ALA A 219 -1.05 -5.52 6.79
N MET A 220 -1.46 -4.55 5.97
CA MET A 220 -1.10 -4.44 4.56
C MET A 220 0.24 -3.75 4.45
N LEU A 221 1.30 -4.50 4.07
CA LEU A 221 2.69 -4.02 4.05
C LEU A 221 3.31 -4.20 2.66
N PRO A 222 4.10 -3.19 2.18
CA PRO A 222 4.82 -3.31 0.93
C PRO A 222 5.95 -4.33 1.06
N ILE A 223 6.16 -5.14 0.03
CA ILE A 223 7.26 -6.10 -0.04
C ILE A 223 8.12 -5.93 -1.29
N GLY A 224 7.76 -5.03 -2.20
CA GLY A 224 8.50 -4.67 -3.40
C GLY A 224 8.91 -3.20 -3.40
N GLY A 225 9.66 -2.80 -4.42
CA GLY A 225 10.13 -1.42 -4.55
C GLY A 225 11.45 -1.15 -3.82
N TYR A 226 12.24 -2.18 -3.52
CA TYR A 226 13.39 -2.06 -2.62
C TYR A 226 14.77 -2.07 -3.30
N ALA A 227 14.90 -2.39 -4.57
CA ALA A 227 16.22 -2.44 -5.23
C ALA A 227 16.44 -1.29 -6.21
N PRO A 228 17.65 -0.74 -6.29
CA PRO A 228 18.82 -1.12 -5.47
C PRO A 228 18.70 -0.57 -4.04
N ARG A 229 19.10 -1.37 -3.04
CA ARG A 229 18.93 -1.01 -1.61
C ARG A 229 19.55 0.34 -1.26
N TRP A 230 20.77 0.62 -1.74
CA TRP A 230 21.47 1.89 -1.45
C TRP A 230 20.64 3.13 -1.83
N PHE A 231 19.72 3.00 -2.80
CA PHE A 231 18.85 4.09 -3.25
C PHE A 231 17.48 4.03 -2.55
N MET A 232 16.88 2.85 -2.40
CA MET A 232 15.51 2.65 -1.95
C MET A 232 15.35 2.57 -0.42
N GLU A 233 16.37 2.14 0.31
CA GLU A 233 16.32 1.94 1.78
C GLU A 233 15.74 3.12 2.57
N PRO A 234 15.99 4.39 2.23
CA PRO A 234 15.42 5.50 2.99
C PRO A 234 13.91 5.68 2.82
N GLN A 235 13.28 4.97 1.89
CA GLN A 235 11.90 5.22 1.49
C GLN A 235 11.04 3.97 1.28
N HIS A 236 11.66 2.78 1.20
CA HIS A 236 10.96 1.49 1.03
C HIS A 236 11.59 0.41 1.90
N ILE A 237 10.75 -0.37 2.58
CA ILE A 237 11.15 -1.61 3.24
C ILE A 237 11.38 -2.70 2.20
N ASP A 238 12.30 -3.63 2.52
CA ASP A 238 12.44 -4.88 1.81
C ASP A 238 11.56 -6.00 2.44
N PRO A 239 11.48 -7.20 1.85
CA PRO A 239 10.67 -8.29 2.42
C PRO A 239 11.05 -8.70 3.85
N TYR A 240 12.32 -8.64 4.23
CA TYR A 240 12.76 -8.94 5.59
C TYR A 240 12.32 -7.86 6.58
N GLU A 241 12.42 -6.62 6.17
CA GLU A 241 11.94 -5.48 6.96
C GLU A 241 10.41 -5.48 7.07
N ALA A 242 9.68 -5.97 6.03
CA ALA A 242 8.23 -6.16 6.11
C ALA A 242 7.85 -7.21 7.18
N GLY A 243 8.59 -8.32 7.25
CA GLY A 243 8.44 -9.30 8.33
C GLY A 243 8.72 -8.69 9.71
N ARG A 244 9.80 -7.93 9.84
CA ARG A 244 10.12 -7.20 11.08
C ARG A 244 9.05 -6.18 11.46
N ALA A 245 8.50 -5.46 10.48
CA ALA A 245 7.41 -4.50 10.69
C ALA A 245 6.14 -5.20 11.21
N PHE A 246 5.81 -6.36 10.64
CA PHE A 246 4.73 -7.20 11.13
C PHE A 246 4.89 -7.57 12.60
N VAL A 247 6.09 -7.97 13.02
CA VAL A 247 6.39 -8.27 14.42
C VAL A 247 6.33 -7.02 15.31
N ALA A 248 6.91 -5.91 14.87
CA ALA A 248 6.91 -4.64 15.62
C ALA A 248 5.50 -4.06 15.81
N LEU A 249 4.61 -4.27 14.84
CA LEU A 249 3.19 -3.90 14.92
C LEU A 249 2.38 -4.82 15.84
N GLY A 250 2.90 -5.99 16.19
CA GLY A 250 2.14 -7.02 16.88
C GLY A 250 0.93 -7.50 16.07
N ALA A 251 0.98 -7.38 14.75
CA ALA A 251 -0.13 -7.69 13.89
C ALA A 251 -0.43 -9.20 13.87
N ARG A 252 -1.71 -9.56 13.63
CA ARG A 252 -2.11 -10.98 13.54
C ARG A 252 -1.83 -11.57 12.17
N ASN A 253 -2.13 -10.82 11.09
CA ASN A 253 -1.95 -11.26 9.71
C ASN A 253 -1.20 -10.21 8.90
N LEU A 254 -0.28 -10.63 8.03
CA LEU A 254 0.38 -9.78 7.05
C LEU A 254 -0.25 -10.00 5.67
N LEU A 255 -0.72 -8.93 5.05
CA LEU A 255 -1.21 -8.89 3.67
C LEU A 255 -0.15 -8.21 2.81
N ALA A 256 0.48 -8.97 1.92
CA ALA A 256 1.56 -8.47 1.09
C ALA A 256 1.03 -7.57 -0.05
N MET A 257 1.68 -6.43 -0.29
CA MET A 257 1.35 -5.52 -1.37
C MET A 257 2.60 -4.94 -2.05
N HIS A 258 2.40 -4.07 -3.05
CA HIS A 258 3.43 -3.29 -3.74
C HIS A 258 4.45 -4.15 -4.51
N TRP A 259 4.04 -5.28 -5.06
CA TRP A 259 4.85 -6.18 -5.87
C TRP A 259 4.06 -6.70 -7.08
N GLY A 260 4.71 -7.28 -8.06
CA GLY A 260 4.09 -8.08 -9.13
C GLY A 260 3.23 -7.31 -10.13
N THR A 261 2.85 -6.06 -9.84
CA THR A 261 1.91 -5.28 -10.68
C THR A 261 2.63 -4.34 -11.64
N PHE A 262 3.65 -3.65 -11.19
CA PHE A 262 4.46 -2.73 -11.98
C PHE A 262 5.94 -3.01 -11.75
N ARG A 263 6.76 -2.78 -12.80
CA ARG A 263 8.21 -2.79 -12.67
C ARG A 263 8.70 -1.36 -12.42
N LEU A 264 8.85 -0.98 -11.15
CA LEU A 264 9.31 0.36 -10.77
C LEU A 264 10.78 0.38 -10.37
N THR A 265 11.34 -0.77 -10.00
CA THR A 265 12.63 -0.97 -9.36
C THR A 265 13.38 -2.15 -10.00
N ASP A 266 14.57 -2.48 -9.51
CA ASP A 266 15.49 -3.40 -10.19
C ASP A 266 15.39 -4.85 -9.70
N GLU A 267 14.65 -5.14 -8.61
CA GLU A 267 14.44 -6.52 -8.16
C GLU A 267 13.63 -7.35 -9.19
N PRO A 268 13.84 -8.67 -9.27
CA PRO A 268 12.99 -9.57 -10.04
C PRO A 268 11.55 -9.53 -9.54
N VAL A 269 10.59 -9.54 -10.45
CA VAL A 269 9.16 -9.34 -10.12
C VAL A 269 8.63 -10.33 -9.09
N GLY A 270 9.06 -11.58 -9.13
CA GLY A 270 8.63 -12.65 -8.21
C GLY A 270 9.54 -12.87 -7.00
N GLU A 271 10.65 -12.11 -6.86
CA GLU A 271 11.55 -12.24 -5.72
C GLU A 271 10.91 -11.80 -4.38
N PRO A 272 10.14 -10.70 -4.31
CA PRO A 272 9.62 -10.21 -3.03
C PRO A 272 8.84 -11.25 -2.22
N PRO A 273 7.85 -11.97 -2.77
CA PRO A 273 7.13 -12.99 -2.02
C PRO A 273 8.01 -14.22 -1.65
N ALA A 274 8.99 -14.58 -2.48
CA ALA A 274 9.90 -15.68 -2.19
C ALA A 274 10.76 -15.35 -0.95
N ARG A 275 11.34 -14.13 -0.92
CA ARG A 275 12.14 -13.66 0.22
C ARG A 275 11.33 -13.53 1.49
N LEU A 276 10.09 -13.03 1.40
CA LEU A 276 9.23 -12.91 2.59
C LEU A 276 8.85 -14.28 3.15
N ARG A 277 8.51 -15.25 2.28
CA ARG A 277 8.23 -16.63 2.72
C ARG A 277 9.44 -17.31 3.36
N ALA A 278 10.65 -17.09 2.83
CA ALA A 278 11.88 -17.60 3.41
C ALA A 278 12.12 -17.02 4.81
N TRP A 279 11.99 -15.69 4.97
CA TRP A 279 12.09 -15.02 6.25
C TRP A 279 11.05 -15.54 7.25
N TRP A 280 9.81 -15.75 6.79
CA TRP A 280 8.71 -16.24 7.61
C TRP A 280 8.96 -17.63 8.16
N ALA A 281 9.49 -18.52 7.32
CA ALA A 281 9.88 -19.89 7.71
C ALA A 281 11.09 -19.89 8.67
N GLU A 282 12.09 -19.04 8.43
CA GLU A 282 13.27 -18.89 9.31
C GLU A 282 12.88 -18.44 10.72
N HIS A 283 11.81 -17.64 10.87
CA HIS A 283 11.31 -17.16 12.14
C HIS A 283 10.20 -18.04 12.73
N GLU A 284 9.97 -19.21 12.15
CA GLU A 284 9.00 -20.20 12.63
C GLU A 284 7.57 -19.63 12.82
N LEU A 285 7.20 -18.63 12.00
CA LEU A 285 5.89 -18.02 12.08
C LEU A 285 4.86 -18.91 11.37
N GLU A 286 3.63 -18.91 11.90
CA GLU A 286 2.53 -19.67 11.34
C GLU A 286 2.20 -19.21 9.92
N ALA A 287 2.24 -20.14 8.96
CA ALA A 287 2.08 -19.83 7.53
C ALA A 287 0.69 -19.25 7.20
N SER A 288 -0.35 -19.59 7.96
CA SER A 288 -1.72 -19.09 7.79
C SER A 288 -1.84 -17.57 8.01
N ARG A 289 -0.89 -16.99 8.76
CA ARG A 289 -0.84 -15.55 9.06
C ARG A 289 -0.19 -14.71 7.96
N LEU A 290 0.43 -15.36 6.96
CA LEU A 290 1.05 -14.69 5.81
C LEU A 290 0.15 -14.80 4.58
N TRP A 291 -0.43 -13.68 4.15
CA TRP A 291 -1.32 -13.62 2.99
C TRP A 291 -0.60 -12.96 1.80
N VAL A 292 -0.01 -13.80 0.96
CA VAL A 292 0.51 -13.39 -0.36
C VAL A 292 -0.54 -13.82 -1.38
N LEU A 293 -1.52 -12.95 -1.58
CA LEU A 293 -2.70 -13.24 -2.39
C LEU A 293 -2.40 -13.16 -3.88
N ASP A 294 -3.15 -13.91 -4.67
CA ASP A 294 -3.34 -13.64 -6.07
C ASP A 294 -4.23 -12.40 -6.27
N VAL A 295 -4.10 -11.70 -7.39
CA VAL A 295 -4.99 -10.57 -7.67
C VAL A 295 -6.42 -11.08 -7.88
N GLY A 296 -7.38 -10.46 -7.21
CA GLY A 296 -8.78 -10.88 -7.23
C GLY A 296 -9.14 -12.02 -6.27
N GLU A 297 -8.17 -12.61 -5.56
CA GLU A 297 -8.43 -13.60 -4.51
C GLU A 297 -9.15 -12.95 -3.33
N PRO A 298 -10.36 -13.41 -2.96
CA PRO A 298 -11.02 -12.94 -1.77
C PRO A 298 -10.52 -13.70 -0.53
N ARG A 299 -10.30 -12.96 0.57
CA ARG A 299 -9.96 -13.54 1.87
C ARG A 299 -10.85 -12.95 2.94
N ALA A 300 -11.53 -13.81 3.71
CA ALA A 300 -12.41 -13.36 4.78
C ALA A 300 -11.63 -12.60 5.88
N LEU A 301 -12.16 -11.49 6.33
CA LEU A 301 -11.67 -10.73 7.48
C LEU A 301 -12.40 -11.20 8.75
N THR A 302 -11.99 -12.34 9.28
CA THR A 302 -12.50 -12.89 10.53
C THR A 302 -11.41 -12.72 11.60
N ALA A 303 -11.64 -11.84 12.57
CA ALA A 303 -10.78 -11.81 13.74
C ALA A 303 -11.12 -13.04 14.60
N GLU A 304 -10.22 -13.97 14.70
CA GLU A 304 -10.29 -15.01 15.74
C GLU A 304 -10.20 -14.29 17.11
N ARG A 305 -11.25 -14.37 17.87
CA ARG A 305 -11.35 -13.77 19.22
C ARG A 305 -10.58 -14.57 20.25
#